data_b7c21bf4c34a2fd824f6db35cb4c82f4
#
_entry.id   b7c21bf4c34a2fd824f6db35cb4c82f4
#
_cell.length_a   1.000
_cell.length_b   1.000
_cell.length_c   1.000
_cell.angle_alpha   90.00
_cell.angle_beta   90.00
_cell.angle_gamma   90.00
#
_symmetry.space_group_name_H-M   'P 1'
#
loop_
_entity.id
_entity.type
_entity.pdbx_description
1 polymer ?
#
loop_
_entity_poly.entity_id
_entity_poly.type
_entity_poly.pdbx_seq_one_letter_code
_entity_poly.pdbx_strand_id
1 'polypeptide(L)'
;MSLNQYIPSRLVLLFRRLKFYILGEKFYKKFDYDWHKYSHRFDIINNIIKYKKYNSYLEIGCQADVSFKKILAADKIGVDPMDGGTHRMTSDNFFKTNQKTFDIIFIDGLHEY
;
A
#
# COMPACT_ATOMS: atom_id res chain seq x y z
N MET A 1 -3.98 -1.08 -34.03
CA MET A 1 -4.58 -0.14 -33.05
C MET A 1 -5.70 -0.87 -32.35
N SER A 2 -5.56 -1.14 -31.06
CA SER A 2 -6.64 -1.74 -30.30
C SER A 2 -7.69 -0.66 -29.99
N LEU A 3 -8.97 -0.98 -30.20
CA LEU A 3 -10.13 -0.12 -29.90
C LEU A 3 -10.18 0.38 -28.45
N ASN A 4 -9.39 -0.19 -27.55
CA ASN A 4 -9.33 0.19 -26.14
C ASN A 4 -8.68 1.54 -25.86
N GLN A 5 -8.02 2.18 -26.81
CA GLN A 5 -7.36 3.47 -26.59
C GLN A 5 -8.30 4.67 -26.63
N TYR A 6 -9.56 4.50 -27.06
CA TYR A 6 -10.50 5.61 -27.24
C TYR A 6 -11.70 5.59 -26.29
N ILE A 7 -11.80 4.61 -25.38
CA ILE A 7 -12.92 4.55 -24.44
C ILE A 7 -12.56 5.32 -23.17
N PRO A 8 -13.25 6.45 -22.85
CA PRO A 8 -13.00 7.16 -21.61
C PRO A 8 -13.16 6.24 -20.40
N SER A 9 -12.28 6.35 -19.43
CA SER A 9 -12.27 5.53 -18.22
C SER A 9 -13.62 5.52 -17.48
N ARG A 10 -14.37 6.63 -17.55
CA ARG A 10 -15.74 6.74 -17.02
C ARG A 10 -16.73 5.83 -17.74
N LEU A 11 -16.57 5.65 -19.04
CA LEU A 11 -17.42 4.76 -19.85
C LEU A 11 -17.14 3.29 -19.53
N VAL A 12 -15.89 2.93 -19.33
CA VAL A 12 -15.46 1.58 -18.92
C VAL A 12 -16.05 1.22 -17.54
N LEU A 13 -16.05 2.16 -16.60
CA LEU A 13 -16.68 1.99 -15.28
C LEU A 13 -18.20 1.84 -15.39
N LEU A 14 -18.84 2.60 -16.28
CA LEU A 14 -20.28 2.49 -16.53
C LEU A 14 -20.65 1.13 -17.12
N PHE A 15 -19.90 0.63 -18.12
CA PHE A 15 -20.09 -0.68 -18.71
C PHE A 15 -19.84 -1.80 -17.70
N ARG A 16 -18.84 -1.68 -16.83
CA ARG A 16 -18.60 -2.65 -15.76
C ARG A 16 -19.78 -2.69 -14.77
N ARG A 17 -20.33 -1.53 -14.40
CA ARG A 17 -21.51 -1.44 -13.52
C ARG A 17 -22.74 -2.04 -14.19
N LEU A 18 -22.96 -1.73 -15.48
CA LEU A 18 -24.09 -2.26 -16.25
C LEU A 18 -23.99 -3.77 -16.43
N LYS A 19 -22.82 -4.28 -16.75
CA LYS A 19 -22.54 -5.72 -16.87
C LYS A 19 -22.81 -6.44 -15.54
N PHE A 20 -22.36 -5.84 -14.42
CA PHE A 20 -22.63 -6.35 -13.09
C PHE A 20 -24.13 -6.37 -12.77
N TYR A 21 -24.87 -5.36 -13.18
CA TYR A 21 -26.31 -5.24 -12.93
C TYR A 21 -27.14 -6.21 -13.79
N ILE A 22 -26.77 -6.39 -15.07
CA ILE A 22 -27.51 -7.23 -16.05
C ILE A 22 -27.19 -8.72 -15.86
N LEU A 23 -25.92 -9.08 -15.63
CA LEU A 23 -25.51 -10.47 -15.51
C LEU A 23 -25.76 -11.06 -14.12
N GLY A 24 -26.22 -10.20 -13.17
CA GLY A 24 -26.52 -10.66 -11.81
C GLY A 24 -25.35 -11.47 -11.23
N GLU A 25 -24.13 -10.97 -11.45
CA GLU A 25 -22.94 -11.65 -10.92
C GLU A 25 -23.05 -11.72 -9.40
N LYS A 26 -23.82 -12.71 -8.95
CA LYS A 26 -23.91 -13.15 -7.54
C LYS A 26 -22.57 -13.68 -7.00
N PHE A 27 -21.50 -13.46 -7.74
CA PHE A 27 -20.14 -13.84 -7.38
C PHE A 27 -19.50 -12.90 -6.37
N TYR A 28 -20.10 -11.77 -6.07
CA TYR A 28 -19.70 -10.98 -4.93
C TYR A 28 -20.30 -11.59 -3.66
N LYS A 29 -19.74 -12.69 -3.20
CA LYS A 29 -19.83 -13.00 -1.78
C LYS A 29 -19.14 -11.84 -1.08
N LYS A 30 -19.92 -10.98 -0.43
CA LYS A 30 -19.39 -10.03 0.52
C LYS A 30 -18.71 -10.86 1.60
N PHE A 31 -17.40 -10.98 1.51
CA PHE A 31 -16.63 -11.56 2.59
C PHE A 31 -16.73 -10.57 3.74
N ASP A 32 -17.50 -10.91 4.75
CA ASP A 32 -17.43 -10.26 6.05
C ASP A 32 -16.06 -10.61 6.66
N TYR A 33 -15.06 -9.81 6.28
CA TYR A 33 -13.73 -9.95 6.81
C TYR A 33 -13.69 -9.27 8.18
N ASP A 34 -13.60 -10.08 9.22
CA ASP A 34 -13.44 -9.59 10.58
C ASP A 34 -12.01 -9.09 10.79
N TRP A 35 -11.82 -7.80 10.57
CA TRP A 35 -10.53 -7.11 10.73
C TRP A 35 -9.99 -7.19 12.18
N HIS A 36 -10.83 -7.46 13.16
CA HIS A 36 -10.41 -7.62 14.55
C HIS A 36 -9.86 -9.01 14.85
N LYS A 37 -10.24 -10.00 14.03
CA LYS A 37 -9.83 -11.40 14.21
C LYS A 37 -8.49 -11.71 13.58
N TYR A 38 -8.08 -10.97 12.55
CA TYR A 38 -6.88 -11.26 11.77
C TYR A 38 -5.78 -10.25 12.06
N SER A 39 -4.54 -10.72 11.99
CA SER A 39 -3.36 -9.87 12.17
C SER A 39 -3.32 -8.71 11.17
N HIS A 40 -3.09 -7.52 11.66
CA HIS A 40 -2.85 -6.36 10.81
C HIS A 40 -1.46 -6.42 10.16
N ARG A 41 -1.25 -5.65 9.08
CA ARG A 41 0.05 -5.59 8.38
C ARG A 41 1.20 -5.24 9.32
N PHE A 42 1.01 -4.32 10.24
CA PHE A 42 2.03 -3.93 11.21
C PHE A 42 2.36 -5.04 12.23
N ASP A 43 1.40 -5.90 12.57
CA ASP A 43 1.66 -7.07 13.44
C ASP A 43 2.56 -8.07 12.73
N ILE A 44 2.29 -8.33 11.45
CA ILE A 44 3.11 -9.22 10.62
C ILE A 44 4.55 -8.68 10.49
N ILE A 45 4.68 -7.39 10.19
CA ILE A 45 5.98 -6.72 10.06
C ILE A 45 6.75 -6.77 11.39
N ASN A 46 6.10 -6.45 12.51
CA ASN A 46 6.72 -6.48 13.82
C ASN A 46 7.15 -7.91 14.23
N ASN A 47 6.38 -8.92 13.87
CA ASN A 47 6.77 -10.32 14.08
C ASN A 47 8.03 -10.69 13.28
N ILE A 48 8.13 -10.25 12.02
CA ILE A 48 9.32 -10.45 11.20
C ILE A 48 10.53 -9.72 11.81
N ILE A 49 10.36 -8.45 12.19
CA ILE A 49 11.38 -7.63 12.83
C ILE A 49 11.91 -8.33 14.09
N LYS A 50 11.02 -8.80 14.94
CA LYS A 50 11.37 -9.52 16.17
C LYS A 50 12.09 -10.84 15.90
N TYR A 51 11.56 -11.65 15.01
CA TYR A 51 12.12 -12.97 14.68
C TYR A 51 13.50 -12.87 14.04
N LYS A 52 13.66 -11.95 13.10
CA LYS A 52 14.92 -11.73 12.37
C LYS A 52 15.89 -10.81 13.12
N LYS A 53 15.48 -10.19 14.22
CA LYS A 53 16.24 -9.18 14.96
C LYS A 53 16.65 -7.99 14.08
N TYR A 54 15.74 -7.57 13.19
CA TYR A 54 15.92 -6.42 12.33
C TYR A 54 15.87 -5.12 13.13
N ASN A 55 16.66 -4.14 12.73
CA ASN A 55 16.78 -2.86 13.42
C ASN A 55 16.29 -1.69 12.57
N SER A 56 16.43 -1.78 11.25
CA SER A 56 16.13 -0.70 10.31
C SER A 56 14.95 -1.03 9.39
N TYR A 57 14.03 -0.08 9.27
CA TYR A 57 12.77 -0.20 8.54
C TYR A 57 12.55 1.00 7.63
N LEU A 58 12.13 0.74 6.40
CA LEU A 58 11.68 1.76 5.46
C LEU A 58 10.22 1.49 5.06
N GLU A 59 9.37 2.51 5.12
CA GLU A 59 8.02 2.47 4.58
C GLU A 59 7.87 3.50 3.45
N ILE A 60 7.38 3.04 2.32
CA ILE A 60 7.02 3.89 1.18
C ILE A 60 5.50 3.94 1.10
N GLY A 61 4.93 5.15 1.27
CA GLY A 61 3.49 5.35 1.34
C GLY A 61 2.95 5.19 2.76
N CYS A 62 3.17 6.19 3.60
CA CYS A 62 2.80 6.15 5.02
C CYS A 62 1.37 6.64 5.27
N GLN A 63 0.83 7.49 4.39
CA GLN A 63 -0.47 8.13 4.57
C GLN A 63 -0.61 8.72 5.99
N ALA A 64 -1.70 8.41 6.70
CA ALA A 64 -1.95 8.90 8.06
C ALA A 64 -1.14 8.19 9.17
N ASP A 65 -0.04 7.52 8.83
CA ASP A 65 0.84 6.79 9.78
C ASP A 65 0.17 5.64 10.55
N VAL A 66 -0.92 5.12 10.08
CA VAL A 66 -1.66 4.05 10.79
C VAL A 66 -0.78 2.83 11.05
N SER A 67 0.02 2.43 10.07
CA SER A 67 0.99 1.35 10.20
C SER A 67 2.32 1.84 10.73
N PHE A 68 2.87 2.89 10.14
CA PHE A 68 4.22 3.41 10.44
C PHE A 68 4.45 3.70 11.94
N LYS A 69 3.47 4.30 12.62
CA LYS A 69 3.58 4.57 14.07
C LYS A 69 3.68 3.32 14.91
N LYS A 70 3.07 2.21 14.48
CA LYS A 70 3.02 0.94 15.20
C LYS A 70 4.20 0.02 14.94
N ILE A 71 5.08 0.37 14.01
CA ILE A 71 6.29 -0.39 13.73
C ILE A 71 7.30 -0.21 14.85
N LEU A 72 7.84 -1.33 15.35
CA LEU A 72 8.74 -1.39 16.50
C LEU A 72 10.22 -1.39 16.14
N ALA A 73 10.59 -1.13 14.90
CA ALA A 73 12.00 -0.98 14.52
C ALA A 73 12.62 0.23 15.24
N ALA A 74 13.84 0.09 15.73
CA ALA A 74 14.56 1.14 16.44
C ALA A 74 14.91 2.32 15.50
N ASP A 75 15.26 2.00 14.25
CA ASP A 75 15.57 2.97 13.20
C ASP A 75 14.55 2.82 12.08
N LYS A 76 13.67 3.80 11.93
CA LYS A 76 12.62 3.75 10.90
C LYS A 76 12.50 5.06 10.14
N ILE A 77 12.38 4.91 8.82
CA ILE A 77 12.13 6.00 7.88
C ILE A 77 10.81 5.71 7.16
N GLY A 78 9.97 6.72 7.08
CA GLY A 78 8.74 6.70 6.29
C GLY A 78 8.82 7.78 5.22
N VAL A 79 8.51 7.43 3.98
CA VAL A 79 8.52 8.32 2.81
C VAL A 79 7.13 8.41 2.23
N ASP A 80 6.58 9.61 2.20
CA ASP A 80 5.27 9.90 1.61
C ASP A 80 5.25 11.33 1.08
N PRO A 81 4.78 11.58 -0.16
CA PRO A 81 4.73 12.92 -0.72
C PRO A 81 3.61 13.79 -0.12
N MET A 82 2.59 13.20 0.47
CA MET A 82 1.36 13.88 0.89
C MET A 82 1.22 13.99 2.40
N ASP A 83 1.38 12.89 3.11
CA ASP A 83 1.08 12.82 4.54
C ASP A 83 1.87 11.71 5.24
N GLY A 84 2.07 11.88 6.55
CA GLY A 84 2.76 10.89 7.37
C GLY A 84 4.24 10.71 7.07
N GLY A 85 4.85 9.75 7.73
CA GLY A 85 6.26 9.44 7.59
C GLY A 85 7.20 10.50 8.15
N THR A 86 8.48 10.36 7.83
CA THR A 86 9.55 11.24 8.26
C THR A 86 10.08 12.12 7.12
N HIS A 87 9.86 11.71 5.88
CA HIS A 87 10.37 12.37 4.68
C HIS A 87 9.23 12.71 3.71
N ARG A 88 9.00 14.01 3.51
CA ARG A 88 7.96 14.53 2.61
C ARG A 88 8.51 14.63 1.18
N MET A 89 8.52 13.51 0.47
CA MET A 89 9.00 13.41 -0.90
C MET A 89 8.47 12.15 -1.58
N THR A 90 8.63 12.07 -2.89
CA THR A 90 8.38 10.84 -3.65
C THR A 90 9.45 9.79 -3.37
N SER A 91 9.13 8.52 -3.55
CA SER A 91 10.09 7.43 -3.45
C SER A 91 11.27 7.61 -4.41
N ASP A 92 11.01 8.08 -5.64
CA ASP A 92 12.07 8.35 -6.62
C ASP A 92 13.08 9.38 -6.12
N ASN A 93 12.59 10.48 -5.52
CA ASN A 93 13.47 11.50 -4.97
C ASN A 93 14.23 11.00 -3.75
N PHE A 94 13.60 10.20 -2.91
CA PHE A 94 14.25 9.57 -1.77
C PHE A 94 15.41 8.68 -2.22
N PHE A 95 15.17 7.77 -3.17
CA PHE A 95 16.21 6.85 -3.63
C PHE A 95 17.34 7.50 -4.43
N LYS A 96 17.12 8.66 -5.04
CA LYS A 96 18.19 9.43 -5.69
C LYS A 96 19.31 9.86 -4.72
N THR A 97 18.96 10.15 -3.48
CA THR A 97 19.89 10.69 -2.49
C THR A 97 20.17 9.75 -1.32
N ASN A 98 19.37 8.71 -1.17
CA ASN A 98 19.53 7.76 -0.07
C ASN A 98 20.77 6.89 -0.25
N GLN A 99 21.60 6.84 0.78
CA GLN A 99 22.77 5.96 0.87
C GLN A 99 22.62 4.90 1.97
N LYS A 100 21.48 4.90 2.64
CA LYS A 100 21.21 3.99 3.76
C LYS A 100 20.61 2.68 3.26
N THR A 101 20.99 1.59 3.88
CA THR A 101 20.39 0.27 3.68
C THR A 101 19.37 -0.02 4.78
N PHE A 102 18.42 -0.89 4.50
CA PHE A 102 17.36 -1.26 5.43
C PHE A 102 17.26 -2.77 5.53
N ASP A 103 16.97 -3.26 6.73
CA ASP A 103 16.77 -4.69 6.97
C ASP A 103 15.43 -5.15 6.37
N ILE A 104 14.42 -4.30 6.41
CA ILE A 104 13.09 -4.56 5.85
C ILE A 104 12.51 -3.30 5.23
N ILE A 105 11.89 -3.46 4.07
CA ILE A 105 11.23 -2.38 3.33
C ILE A 105 9.79 -2.81 3.07
N PHE A 106 8.84 -1.94 3.41
CA PHE A 106 7.43 -2.11 3.12
C PHE A 106 6.95 -1.03 2.15
N ILE A 107 6.34 -1.45 1.05
CA ILE A 107 5.88 -0.56 0.01
C ILE A 107 4.35 -0.64 -0.08
N ASP A 108 3.68 0.43 0.30
CA ASP A 108 2.21 0.59 0.28
C ASP A 108 1.83 1.93 -0.39
N GLY A 109 2.59 2.33 -1.37
CA GLY A 109 2.36 3.55 -2.13
C GLY A 109 1.36 3.37 -3.27
N LEU A 110 1.00 4.50 -3.90
CA LEU A 110 0.21 4.50 -5.12
C LEU A 110 1.02 3.86 -6.26
N HIS A 111 0.51 2.80 -6.84
CA HIS A 111 1.09 2.15 -8.00
C HIS A 111 0.41 2.68 -9.26
N GLU A 112 1.04 3.65 -9.93
CA GLU A 112 0.66 4.08 -11.26
C GLU A 112 1.53 3.35 -12.28
N TYR A 113 0.88 2.68 -13.24
CA TYR A 113 1.53 2.00 -14.37
C TYR A 113 1.31 2.79 -15.66
#